data_6f40258ec5e5ad8fc056a3700faab408
#
_entry.id   6f40258ec5e5ad8fc056a3700faab408
#
_cell.length_a   1.000
_cell.length_b   1.000
_cell.length_c   1.000
_cell.angle_alpha   90.00
_cell.angle_beta   90.00
_cell.angle_gamma   90.00
#
_symmetry.space_group_name_H-M   'P 1'
#
loop_
_entity.id
_entity.type
_entity.pdbx_description
1 polymer ?
#
loop_
_entity_poly.entity_id
_entity_poly.type
_entity_poly.pdbx_seq_one_letter_code
_entity_poly.pdbx_strand_id
1 'polypeptide(L)'
;DGVRYFDFLSGYSSVNQGHCHPKIVSSCIQQVQELTLTSRAFHHHLFGPYAAYITSLFGYDKVLPMNTGVEAVETAIKLCRKWAYEKKSIPSNQAKIIVCEGNFHGRTSGVISFSTDQESTRNFGPYLPGFITIPYDDCEALEAALRDPHVAGFLVEPIQGEAGVVVPKDGYLRTAAKLCRDKQVLLLADEIQTGLGRTGKRLACDHENVRPDILILGKALSGGLLPVSAVLADDEIMLAIKPGQHGSTYGGNPLACAIAKTALTVIEEEQLAENATARGIQLREGINNLNSPHIKLVRGKGLLNAIIIAHPDANAAWNLCIEMKAKGLLAKPTHGDKIRLAPPLVITATQIEEALTIIQDSLPILNYR
;
A
#
# COMPACT_ATOMS: atom_id res chain seq x y z
N ASP A 1 18.68 -7.21 23.11
CA ASP A 1 19.88 -8.04 23.41
C ASP A 1 21.07 -7.69 22.50
N GLY A 2 20.95 -6.66 21.62
CA GLY A 2 22.01 -6.21 20.71
C GLY A 2 22.23 -7.10 19.47
N VAL A 3 21.34 -8.04 19.20
CA VAL A 3 21.42 -8.89 18.00
C VAL A 3 20.91 -8.13 16.78
N ARG A 4 21.69 -8.14 15.69
CA ARG A 4 21.32 -7.53 14.41
C ARG A 4 20.44 -8.48 13.61
N TYR A 5 19.42 -7.93 12.95
CA TYR A 5 18.55 -8.66 12.04
C TYR A 5 18.36 -7.90 10.73
N PHE A 6 18.23 -8.64 9.64
CA PHE A 6 17.59 -8.11 8.43
C PHE A 6 16.09 -8.07 8.61
N ASP A 7 15.46 -6.91 8.41
CA ASP A 7 14.01 -6.74 8.44
C ASP A 7 13.42 -6.91 7.02
N PHE A 8 12.90 -8.10 6.74
CA PHE A 8 12.25 -8.39 5.46
C PHE A 8 10.73 -8.19 5.48
N LEU A 9 10.23 -7.43 6.47
CA LEU A 9 8.83 -6.99 6.54
C LEU A 9 8.70 -5.46 6.43
N SER A 10 9.72 -4.69 6.86
CA SER A 10 9.80 -3.22 6.79
C SER A 10 8.59 -2.51 7.37
N GLY A 11 8.07 -3.00 8.51
CA GLY A 11 6.83 -2.46 9.08
C GLY A 11 5.67 -2.48 8.07
N TYR A 12 5.53 -3.55 7.31
CA TYR A 12 4.56 -3.67 6.20
C TYR A 12 4.72 -2.59 5.13
N SER A 13 5.96 -2.32 4.73
CA SER A 13 6.35 -1.26 3.78
C SER A 13 6.20 0.17 4.33
N SER A 14 6.33 0.36 5.64
CA SER A 14 6.33 1.71 6.24
C SER A 14 7.72 2.32 6.31
N VAL A 15 8.79 1.52 6.28
CA VAL A 15 10.18 1.98 6.34
C VAL A 15 10.93 1.73 5.02
N ASN A 16 10.32 2.13 3.90
CA ASN A 16 10.94 2.00 2.58
C ASN A 16 12.32 2.67 2.53
N GLN A 17 12.47 3.83 3.18
CA GLN A 17 13.71 4.60 3.26
C GLN A 17 14.74 4.03 4.26
N GLY A 18 14.42 2.90 4.89
CA GLY A 18 15.22 2.32 5.97
C GLY A 18 14.78 2.81 7.35
N HIS A 19 15.19 2.07 8.40
CA HIS A 19 14.93 2.47 9.77
C HIS A 19 15.73 3.72 10.13
N CYS A 20 15.06 4.72 10.72
CA CYS A 20 15.68 5.94 11.22
C CYS A 20 16.56 6.66 10.17
N HIS A 21 16.03 6.85 8.95
CA HIS A 21 16.78 7.53 7.90
C HIS A 21 17.26 8.92 8.36
N PRO A 22 18.56 9.25 8.26
CA PRO A 22 19.15 10.43 8.92
C PRO A 22 18.52 11.75 8.49
N LYS A 23 18.22 11.95 7.19
CA LYS A 23 17.57 13.17 6.70
C LYS A 23 16.15 13.30 7.28
N ILE A 24 15.38 12.20 7.38
CA ILE A 24 14.00 12.20 7.88
C ILE A 24 14.00 12.45 9.40
N VAL A 25 14.91 11.80 10.15
CA VAL A 25 15.08 12.02 11.59
C VAL A 25 15.48 13.46 11.87
N SER A 26 16.43 14.02 11.12
CA SER A 26 16.85 15.42 11.28
C SER A 26 15.70 16.40 11.05
N SER A 27 14.92 16.20 9.99
CA SER A 27 13.72 17.00 9.71
C SER A 27 12.69 16.91 10.84
N CYS A 28 12.49 15.71 11.41
CA CYS A 28 11.61 15.52 12.54
C CYS A 28 12.09 16.28 13.78
N ILE A 29 13.37 16.14 14.16
CA ILE A 29 13.96 16.82 15.33
C ILE A 29 13.84 18.34 15.19
N GLN A 30 14.19 18.89 14.03
CA GLN A 30 14.06 20.32 13.77
C GLN A 30 12.62 20.78 13.91
N GLN A 31 11.67 20.10 13.29
CA GLN A 31 10.28 20.53 13.25
C GLN A 31 9.57 20.37 14.60
N VAL A 32 9.91 19.34 15.39
CA VAL A 32 9.31 19.17 16.72
C VAL A 32 9.72 20.26 17.70
N GLN A 33 10.86 20.89 17.49
CA GLN A 33 11.34 22.03 18.30
C GLN A 33 10.69 23.36 17.89
N GLU A 34 10.10 23.43 16.68
CA GLU A 34 9.52 24.66 16.14
C GLU A 34 7.99 24.70 16.31
N LEU A 35 7.28 23.75 15.69
CA LEU A 35 5.82 23.72 15.69
C LEU A 35 5.31 22.32 15.28
N THR A 36 4.58 21.65 16.16
CA THR A 36 4.07 20.28 15.88
C THR A 36 2.65 20.25 15.36
N LEU A 37 1.78 21.10 15.90
CA LEU A 37 0.34 21.11 15.59
C LEU A 37 -0.22 22.53 15.64
N THR A 38 -1.09 22.86 14.69
CA THR A 38 -1.97 24.04 14.74
C THR A 38 -3.42 23.59 14.62
N SER A 39 -4.36 24.39 15.09
CA SER A 39 -5.76 24.21 14.75
C SER A 39 -5.94 24.29 13.21
N ARG A 40 -6.81 23.47 12.65
CA ARG A 40 -7.18 23.53 11.21
C ARG A 40 -7.81 24.87 10.79
N ALA A 41 -8.20 25.69 11.75
CA ALA A 41 -8.68 27.04 11.48
C ALA A 41 -7.57 28.02 11.09
N PHE A 42 -6.29 27.66 11.28
CA PHE A 42 -5.14 28.50 11.00
C PHE A 42 -4.25 27.90 9.92
N HIS A 43 -3.62 28.77 9.16
CA HIS A 43 -2.58 28.39 8.21
C HIS A 43 -1.22 28.27 8.90
N HIS A 44 -0.40 27.36 8.39
CA HIS A 44 1.01 27.28 8.76
C HIS A 44 1.89 27.19 7.50
N HIS A 45 3.14 27.57 7.61
CA HIS A 45 4.05 27.76 6.47
C HIS A 45 4.45 26.48 5.73
N LEU A 46 4.24 25.29 6.33
CA LEU A 46 4.68 24.01 5.73
C LEU A 46 3.60 23.34 4.89
N PHE A 47 2.31 23.62 5.14
CA PHE A 47 1.23 22.91 4.42
C PHE A 47 1.23 23.25 2.92
N GLY A 48 1.33 24.53 2.56
CA GLY A 48 1.37 24.95 1.16
C GLY A 48 2.51 24.32 0.37
N PRO A 49 3.77 24.42 0.83
CA PRO A 49 4.91 23.77 0.19
C PRO A 49 4.82 22.24 0.12
N TYR A 50 4.26 21.58 1.14
CA TYR A 50 4.00 20.14 1.10
C TYR A 50 2.94 19.79 0.05
N ALA A 51 1.81 20.48 0.07
CA ALA A 51 0.72 20.24 -0.87
C ALA A 51 1.18 20.47 -2.32
N ALA A 52 1.87 21.57 -2.60
CA ALA A 52 2.42 21.85 -3.93
C ALA A 52 3.41 20.76 -4.38
N TYR A 53 4.28 20.29 -3.47
CA TYR A 53 5.26 19.27 -3.79
C TYR A 53 4.60 17.92 -4.12
N ILE A 54 3.71 17.43 -3.25
CA ILE A 54 3.09 16.11 -3.44
C ILE A 54 2.14 16.09 -4.65
N THR A 55 1.37 17.16 -4.88
CA THR A 55 0.48 17.26 -6.05
C THR A 55 1.28 17.33 -7.35
N SER A 56 2.36 18.11 -7.40
CA SER A 56 3.28 18.16 -8.55
C SER A 56 3.93 16.79 -8.82
N LEU A 57 4.38 16.11 -7.76
CA LEU A 57 5.08 14.82 -7.87
C LEU A 57 4.21 13.73 -8.48
N PHE A 58 2.92 13.69 -8.12
CA PHE A 58 1.98 12.66 -8.58
C PHE A 58 1.03 13.14 -9.69
N GLY A 59 1.09 14.42 -10.07
CA GLY A 59 0.31 14.98 -11.18
C GLY A 59 -1.18 15.14 -10.87
N TYR A 60 -1.53 15.62 -9.66
CA TYR A 60 -2.91 15.93 -9.25
C TYR A 60 -3.07 17.40 -8.86
N ASP A 61 -4.32 17.90 -8.89
CA ASP A 61 -4.59 19.29 -8.50
C ASP A 61 -4.62 19.49 -6.99
N LYS A 62 -5.10 18.49 -6.23
CA LYS A 62 -5.35 18.61 -4.80
C LYS A 62 -4.88 17.41 -3.99
N VAL A 63 -4.54 17.70 -2.75
CA VAL A 63 -4.26 16.71 -1.70
C VAL A 63 -5.12 16.98 -0.47
N LEU A 64 -5.71 15.93 0.10
CA LEU A 64 -6.35 15.93 1.40
C LEU A 64 -5.54 15.04 2.35
N PRO A 65 -4.74 15.64 3.26
CA PRO A 65 -3.89 14.86 4.15
C PRO A 65 -4.70 14.28 5.31
N MET A 66 -4.38 13.05 5.65
CA MET A 66 -4.91 12.30 6.79
C MET A 66 -3.75 11.73 7.62
N ASN A 67 -4.04 10.85 8.58
CA ASN A 67 -3.01 10.28 9.46
C ASN A 67 -2.75 8.81 9.10
N THR A 68 -3.67 7.92 9.43
CA THR A 68 -3.50 6.49 9.14
C THR A 68 -3.96 6.15 7.71
N GLY A 69 -3.46 5.02 7.18
CA GLY A 69 -3.88 4.57 5.85
C GLY A 69 -5.38 4.36 5.76
N VAL A 70 -5.99 3.78 6.79
CA VAL A 70 -7.44 3.54 6.80
C VAL A 70 -8.25 4.84 6.80
N GLU A 71 -7.78 5.92 7.45
CA GLU A 71 -8.43 7.23 7.34
C GLU A 71 -8.41 7.76 5.90
N ALA A 72 -7.31 7.55 5.18
CA ALA A 72 -7.25 7.92 3.77
C ALA A 72 -8.20 7.09 2.90
N VAL A 73 -8.30 5.78 3.15
CA VAL A 73 -9.29 4.91 2.46
C VAL A 73 -10.71 5.35 2.74
N GLU A 74 -11.09 5.58 4.00
CA GLU A 74 -12.43 6.07 4.40
C GLU A 74 -12.73 7.44 3.76
N THR A 75 -11.72 8.30 3.68
CA THR A 75 -11.80 9.60 3.00
C THR A 75 -12.07 9.43 1.50
N ALA A 76 -11.34 8.53 0.84
CA ALA A 76 -11.51 8.24 -0.59
C ALA A 76 -12.90 7.66 -0.88
N ILE A 77 -13.39 6.73 -0.04
CA ILE A 77 -14.75 6.19 -0.14
C ILE A 77 -15.80 7.30 0.00
N LYS A 78 -15.65 8.17 1.00
CA LYS A 78 -16.57 9.32 1.21
C LYS A 78 -16.53 10.29 0.03
N LEU A 79 -15.34 10.62 -0.46
CA LEU A 79 -15.15 11.50 -1.62
C LEU A 79 -15.82 10.92 -2.87
N CYS A 80 -15.57 9.64 -3.16
CA CYS A 80 -16.16 8.94 -4.30
C CYS A 80 -17.70 8.94 -4.24
N ARG A 81 -18.29 8.58 -3.09
CA ARG A 81 -19.74 8.59 -2.89
C ARG A 81 -20.32 10.00 -3.05
N LYS A 82 -19.68 11.02 -2.48
CA LYS A 82 -20.12 12.39 -2.58
C LYS A 82 -20.08 12.91 -4.02
N TRP A 83 -18.97 12.64 -4.73
CA TRP A 83 -18.84 12.95 -6.15
C TRP A 83 -19.97 12.29 -6.97
N ALA A 84 -20.26 11.02 -6.69
CA ALA A 84 -21.30 10.28 -7.41
C ALA A 84 -22.70 10.86 -7.21
N TYR A 85 -23.03 11.35 -6.01
CA TYR A 85 -24.30 12.01 -5.75
C TYR A 85 -24.39 13.39 -6.42
N GLU A 86 -23.31 14.16 -6.43
CA GLU A 86 -23.32 15.55 -6.91
C GLU A 86 -23.05 15.66 -8.43
N LYS A 87 -22.29 14.71 -9.02
CA LYS A 87 -21.87 14.79 -10.41
C LYS A 87 -22.46 13.70 -11.30
N LYS A 88 -22.53 12.46 -10.80
CA LYS A 88 -23.11 11.33 -11.54
C LYS A 88 -24.61 11.18 -11.33
N SER A 89 -25.21 11.97 -10.44
CA SER A 89 -26.66 11.96 -10.14
C SER A 89 -27.19 10.60 -9.65
N ILE A 90 -26.37 9.82 -8.98
CA ILE A 90 -26.84 8.61 -8.31
C ILE A 90 -27.80 9.02 -7.19
N PRO A 91 -28.98 8.35 -7.02
CA PRO A 91 -29.92 8.68 -5.96
C PRO A 91 -29.29 8.54 -4.56
N SER A 92 -29.71 9.41 -3.63
CA SER A 92 -29.17 9.44 -2.28
C SER A 92 -29.16 8.06 -1.62
N ASN A 93 -28.07 7.73 -0.93
CA ASN A 93 -27.83 6.45 -0.24
C ASN A 93 -27.75 5.20 -1.14
N GLN A 94 -27.63 5.34 -2.47
CA GLN A 94 -27.56 4.22 -3.41
C GLN A 94 -26.17 4.00 -4.03
N ALA A 95 -25.21 4.91 -3.80
CA ALA A 95 -23.88 4.79 -4.36
C ALA A 95 -23.15 3.55 -3.85
N LYS A 96 -22.72 2.70 -4.79
CA LYS A 96 -21.98 1.45 -4.53
C LYS A 96 -20.53 1.59 -4.94
N ILE A 97 -19.66 0.87 -4.24
CA ILE A 97 -18.23 0.77 -4.58
C ILE A 97 -17.90 -0.69 -4.82
N ILE A 98 -17.27 -0.97 -5.96
CA ILE A 98 -16.75 -2.31 -6.25
C ILE A 98 -15.42 -2.47 -5.51
N VAL A 99 -15.21 -3.64 -4.92
CA VAL A 99 -13.98 -4.06 -4.22
C VAL A 99 -13.61 -5.47 -4.65
N CYS A 100 -12.37 -5.88 -4.42
CA CYS A 100 -11.91 -7.22 -4.78
C CYS A 100 -11.95 -8.19 -3.59
N GLU A 101 -12.12 -9.48 -3.86
CA GLU A 101 -11.82 -10.53 -2.89
C GLU A 101 -10.35 -10.47 -2.47
N GLY A 102 -10.04 -10.86 -1.23
CA GLY A 102 -8.69 -10.83 -0.68
C GLY A 102 -8.15 -9.42 -0.40
N ASN A 103 -9.00 -8.38 -0.47
CA ASN A 103 -8.58 -7.00 -0.22
C ASN A 103 -8.16 -6.76 1.23
N PHE A 104 -7.27 -5.78 1.41
CA PHE A 104 -6.93 -5.24 2.72
C PHE A 104 -6.82 -3.71 2.67
N HIS A 105 -7.80 -3.03 3.22
CA HIS A 105 -7.87 -1.56 3.24
C HIS A 105 -7.85 -0.95 4.64
N GLY A 106 -7.55 -1.75 5.67
CA GLY A 106 -7.52 -1.35 7.07
C GLY A 106 -8.41 -2.20 7.96
N ARG A 107 -8.67 -1.71 9.19
CA ARG A 107 -9.39 -2.49 10.23
C ARG A 107 -10.47 -1.69 10.95
N THR A 108 -10.93 -0.56 10.42
CA THR A 108 -12.10 0.14 10.96
C THR A 108 -13.39 -0.60 10.59
N SER A 109 -14.47 -0.35 11.31
CA SER A 109 -15.78 -0.96 11.04
C SER A 109 -16.29 -0.65 9.63
N GLY A 110 -15.89 0.48 9.02
CA GLY A 110 -16.24 0.81 7.65
C GLY A 110 -15.55 -0.12 6.65
N VAL A 111 -14.22 -0.23 6.69
CA VAL A 111 -13.47 -1.02 5.70
C VAL A 111 -13.59 -2.53 5.90
N ILE A 112 -13.80 -3.04 7.13
CA ILE A 112 -14.06 -4.46 7.34
C ILE A 112 -15.42 -4.90 6.79
N SER A 113 -16.33 -3.96 6.53
CA SER A 113 -17.65 -4.24 5.95
C SER A 113 -17.58 -4.87 4.54
N PHE A 114 -16.45 -4.73 3.86
CA PHE A 114 -16.20 -5.34 2.56
C PHE A 114 -14.96 -6.23 2.52
N SER A 115 -14.38 -6.53 3.67
CA SER A 115 -13.30 -7.52 3.77
C SER A 115 -13.86 -8.93 3.59
N THR A 116 -13.12 -9.78 2.88
CA THR A 116 -13.42 -11.20 2.72
C THR A 116 -12.64 -12.09 3.70
N ASP A 117 -11.82 -11.48 4.57
CA ASP A 117 -11.09 -12.17 5.62
C ASP A 117 -11.99 -12.38 6.85
N GLN A 118 -12.33 -13.63 7.14
CA GLN A 118 -13.18 -13.99 8.28
C GLN A 118 -12.58 -13.63 9.65
N GLU A 119 -11.25 -13.59 9.77
CA GLU A 119 -10.59 -13.18 11.01
C GLU A 119 -10.80 -11.68 11.28
N SER A 120 -10.91 -10.89 10.21
CA SER A 120 -11.14 -9.44 10.29
C SER A 120 -12.61 -9.07 10.44
N THR A 121 -13.53 -9.98 10.12
CA THR A 121 -14.99 -9.66 10.08
C THR A 121 -15.79 -10.34 11.17
N ARG A 122 -15.46 -11.56 11.57
CA ARG A 122 -16.28 -12.37 12.48
C ARG A 122 -16.57 -11.64 13.80
N ASN A 123 -17.85 -11.44 14.09
CA ASN A 123 -18.40 -10.82 15.31
C ASN A 123 -18.10 -9.31 15.47
N PHE A 124 -17.78 -8.59 14.38
CA PHE A 124 -17.58 -7.14 14.39
C PHE A 124 -18.70 -6.33 13.72
N GLY A 125 -19.78 -6.99 13.24
CA GLY A 125 -20.94 -6.31 12.64
C GLY A 125 -21.76 -5.48 13.67
N PRO A 126 -22.71 -4.65 13.20
CA PRO A 126 -23.29 -4.63 11.84
C PRO A 126 -22.37 -3.97 10.81
N TYR A 127 -22.45 -4.42 9.56
CA TYR A 127 -21.60 -3.96 8.49
C TYR A 127 -22.23 -2.84 7.66
N LEU A 128 -21.40 -1.92 7.18
CA LEU A 128 -21.78 -0.83 6.31
C LEU A 128 -22.16 -1.36 4.90
N PRO A 129 -23.37 -1.02 4.37
CA PRO A 129 -23.79 -1.46 3.04
C PRO A 129 -23.16 -0.63 1.90
N GLY A 130 -23.42 -1.06 0.64
CA GLY A 130 -23.05 -0.33 -0.55
C GLY A 130 -21.70 -0.75 -1.12
N PHE A 131 -21.34 -2.01 -0.98
CA PHE A 131 -20.16 -2.60 -1.61
C PHE A 131 -20.55 -3.81 -2.46
N ILE A 132 -19.82 -3.98 -3.58
CA ILE A 132 -19.94 -5.14 -4.48
C ILE A 132 -18.57 -5.79 -4.51
N THR A 133 -18.49 -7.03 -4.05
CA THR A 133 -17.23 -7.80 -4.07
C THR A 133 -17.14 -8.64 -5.33
N ILE A 134 -15.99 -8.57 -6.02
CA ILE A 134 -15.69 -9.36 -7.23
C ILE A 134 -14.36 -10.09 -7.04
N PRO A 135 -14.08 -11.16 -7.79
CA PRO A 135 -12.75 -11.78 -7.80
C PRO A 135 -11.67 -10.77 -8.22
N TYR A 136 -10.49 -10.90 -7.62
CA TYR A 136 -9.33 -10.09 -8.02
C TYR A 136 -8.76 -10.59 -9.36
N ASP A 137 -8.22 -9.68 -10.19
CA ASP A 137 -7.68 -10.01 -11.53
C ASP A 137 -8.72 -10.56 -12.52
N ASP A 138 -10.00 -10.18 -12.35
CA ASP A 138 -11.12 -10.59 -13.18
C ASP A 138 -11.83 -9.38 -13.82
N CYS A 139 -11.45 -9.07 -15.06
CA CYS A 139 -12.07 -7.97 -15.81
C CYS A 139 -13.49 -8.27 -16.28
N GLU A 140 -13.87 -9.55 -16.45
CA GLU A 140 -15.24 -9.91 -16.85
C GLU A 140 -16.22 -9.70 -15.69
N ALA A 141 -15.80 -10.08 -14.47
CA ALA A 141 -16.57 -9.81 -13.27
C ALA A 141 -16.69 -8.29 -13.02
N LEU A 142 -15.61 -7.53 -13.26
CA LEU A 142 -15.64 -6.06 -13.17
C LEU A 142 -16.62 -5.49 -14.18
N GLU A 143 -16.56 -5.89 -15.44
CA GLU A 143 -17.48 -5.40 -16.49
C GLU A 143 -18.94 -5.73 -16.16
N ALA A 144 -19.20 -6.92 -15.61
CA ALA A 144 -20.54 -7.31 -15.17
C ALA A 144 -21.05 -6.43 -14.03
N ALA A 145 -20.21 -6.18 -13.01
CA ALA A 145 -20.55 -5.31 -11.88
C ALA A 145 -20.80 -3.84 -12.31
N LEU A 146 -20.05 -3.35 -13.29
CA LEU A 146 -20.18 -2.01 -13.85
C LEU A 146 -21.48 -1.78 -14.65
N ARG A 147 -22.32 -2.80 -14.87
CA ARG A 147 -23.67 -2.65 -15.45
C ARG A 147 -24.66 -2.03 -14.48
N ASP A 148 -24.39 -2.09 -13.19
CA ASP A 148 -25.22 -1.43 -12.17
C ASP A 148 -25.00 0.10 -12.24
N PRO A 149 -26.04 0.89 -12.54
CA PRO A 149 -25.90 2.34 -12.69
C PRO A 149 -25.56 3.08 -11.40
N HIS A 150 -25.70 2.43 -10.26
CA HIS A 150 -25.40 2.99 -8.96
C HIS A 150 -23.92 2.79 -8.53
N VAL A 151 -23.10 2.17 -9.36
CA VAL A 151 -21.67 2.05 -9.09
C VAL A 151 -21.00 3.40 -9.25
N ALA A 152 -20.37 3.85 -8.16
CA ALA A 152 -19.67 5.14 -8.07
C ALA A 152 -18.17 4.99 -8.32
N GLY A 153 -17.56 3.92 -7.81
CA GLY A 153 -16.13 3.68 -7.87
C GLY A 153 -15.74 2.23 -7.82
N PHE A 154 -14.51 1.96 -8.25
CA PHE A 154 -13.80 0.70 -8.09
C PHE A 154 -12.56 0.96 -7.23
N LEU A 155 -12.53 0.40 -6.02
CA LEU A 155 -11.40 0.48 -5.08
C LEU A 155 -10.56 -0.78 -5.19
N VAL A 156 -9.28 -0.62 -5.52
CA VAL A 156 -8.38 -1.73 -5.78
C VAL A 156 -6.96 -1.47 -5.25
N GLU A 157 -6.32 -2.51 -4.71
CA GLU A 157 -4.87 -2.56 -4.55
C GLU A 157 -4.24 -2.96 -5.89
N PRO A 158 -3.29 -2.20 -6.46
CA PRO A 158 -2.61 -2.60 -7.71
C PRO A 158 -1.88 -3.95 -7.62
N ILE A 159 -1.39 -4.28 -6.42
CA ILE A 159 -0.90 -5.60 -6.03
C ILE A 159 -1.45 -5.85 -4.63
N GLN A 160 -2.15 -6.95 -4.41
CA GLN A 160 -2.68 -7.27 -3.09
C GLN A 160 -1.54 -7.74 -2.17
N GLY A 161 -1.15 -6.88 -1.23
CA GLY A 161 -0.02 -7.15 -0.34
C GLY A 161 -0.33 -8.19 0.73
N GLU A 162 -1.39 -7.97 1.51
CA GLU A 162 -1.77 -8.83 2.65
C GLU A 162 -2.26 -10.22 2.22
N ALA A 163 -2.85 -10.35 1.03
CA ALA A 163 -3.23 -11.64 0.45
C ALA A 163 -2.02 -12.53 0.08
N GLY A 164 -0.79 -12.05 0.30
CA GLY A 164 0.44 -12.78 0.01
C GLY A 164 1.10 -12.35 -1.30
N VAL A 165 1.12 -11.05 -1.57
CA VAL A 165 1.71 -10.43 -2.77
C VAL A 165 1.11 -11.00 -4.06
N VAL A 166 -0.20 -10.86 -4.21
CA VAL A 166 -0.89 -11.29 -5.43
C VAL A 166 -0.71 -10.23 -6.51
N VAL A 167 0.15 -10.53 -7.48
CA VAL A 167 0.41 -9.68 -8.65
C VAL A 167 -0.60 -10.06 -9.73
N PRO A 168 -1.41 -9.11 -10.24
CA PRO A 168 -2.37 -9.40 -11.29
C PRO A 168 -1.67 -9.64 -12.63
N LYS A 169 -2.39 -10.18 -13.60
CA LYS A 169 -1.91 -10.33 -14.98
C LYS A 169 -1.59 -8.97 -15.60
N ASP A 170 -0.60 -8.94 -16.46
CA ASP A 170 -0.27 -7.74 -17.21
C ASP A 170 -1.47 -7.26 -18.03
N GLY A 171 -1.77 -5.96 -17.92
CA GLY A 171 -2.92 -5.32 -18.57
C GLY A 171 -4.20 -5.29 -17.73
N TYR A 172 -4.24 -5.91 -16.56
CA TYR A 172 -5.41 -5.91 -15.68
C TYR A 172 -5.83 -4.49 -15.27
N LEU A 173 -4.90 -3.72 -14.69
CA LEU A 173 -5.20 -2.36 -14.24
C LEU A 173 -5.57 -1.42 -15.39
N ARG A 174 -4.89 -1.57 -16.53
CA ARG A 174 -5.18 -0.78 -17.74
C ARG A 174 -6.59 -1.07 -18.27
N THR A 175 -6.98 -2.34 -18.30
CA THR A 175 -8.31 -2.76 -18.71
C THR A 175 -9.36 -2.26 -17.72
N ALA A 176 -9.11 -2.43 -16.42
CA ALA A 176 -9.99 -1.93 -15.37
C ALA A 176 -10.20 -0.42 -15.44
N ALA A 177 -9.12 0.36 -15.62
CA ALA A 177 -9.19 1.81 -15.78
C ALA A 177 -10.03 2.22 -17.00
N LYS A 178 -9.87 1.48 -18.13
CA LYS A 178 -10.70 1.73 -19.32
C LYS A 178 -12.17 1.43 -19.07
N LEU A 179 -12.49 0.27 -18.48
CA LEU A 179 -13.86 -0.12 -18.16
C LEU A 179 -14.54 0.90 -17.22
N CYS A 180 -13.82 1.34 -16.18
CA CYS A 180 -14.31 2.36 -15.25
C CYS A 180 -14.61 3.68 -15.98
N ARG A 181 -13.67 4.16 -16.80
CA ARG A 181 -13.85 5.40 -17.58
C ARG A 181 -15.04 5.32 -18.53
N ASP A 182 -15.20 4.23 -19.27
CA ASP A 182 -16.29 4.00 -20.22
C ASP A 182 -17.68 4.04 -19.53
N LYS A 183 -17.72 3.76 -18.22
CA LYS A 183 -18.94 3.77 -17.38
C LYS A 183 -19.03 4.97 -16.42
N GLN A 184 -18.12 5.94 -16.53
CA GLN A 184 -18.04 7.09 -15.62
C GLN A 184 -18.02 6.64 -14.15
N VAL A 185 -17.20 5.65 -13.83
CA VAL A 185 -16.93 5.13 -12.48
C VAL A 185 -15.51 5.51 -12.11
N LEU A 186 -15.30 6.03 -10.91
CA LEU A 186 -13.98 6.45 -10.46
C LEU A 186 -13.11 5.22 -10.15
N LEU A 187 -11.87 5.23 -10.62
CA LEU A 187 -10.84 4.27 -10.19
C LEU A 187 -10.12 4.81 -8.96
N LEU A 188 -10.25 4.12 -7.83
CA LEU A 188 -9.55 4.42 -6.58
C LEU A 188 -8.41 3.42 -6.40
N ALA A 189 -7.16 3.88 -6.47
CA ALA A 189 -6.00 3.01 -6.23
C ALA A 189 -5.50 3.16 -4.79
N ASP A 190 -5.54 2.07 -4.05
CA ASP A 190 -4.89 1.97 -2.75
C ASP A 190 -3.41 1.61 -2.95
N GLU A 191 -2.58 2.63 -3.01
CA GLU A 191 -1.12 2.53 -3.12
C GLU A 191 -0.41 2.66 -1.76
N ILE A 192 -1.14 2.48 -0.66
CA ILE A 192 -0.59 2.61 0.69
C ILE A 192 0.58 1.66 0.91
N GLN A 193 0.48 0.43 0.41
CA GLN A 193 1.56 -0.57 0.53
C GLN A 193 2.43 -0.65 -0.73
N THR A 194 1.86 -0.47 -1.89
CA THR A 194 2.50 -0.72 -3.19
C THR A 194 3.24 0.48 -3.75
N GLY A 195 2.86 1.69 -3.34
CA GLY A 195 3.44 2.93 -3.80
C GLY A 195 4.80 3.26 -3.19
N LEU A 196 5.26 4.48 -3.48
CA LEU A 196 6.46 5.08 -2.89
C LEU A 196 7.72 4.23 -3.10
N GLY A 197 7.93 3.78 -4.34
CA GLY A 197 9.11 3.05 -4.76
C GLY A 197 9.07 1.54 -4.52
N ARG A 198 8.14 1.03 -3.69
CA ARG A 198 8.11 -0.36 -3.21
C ARG A 198 8.16 -1.40 -4.35
N THR A 199 7.42 -1.18 -5.42
CA THR A 199 7.33 -2.12 -6.55
C THR A 199 8.33 -1.86 -7.68
N GLY A 200 9.26 -0.91 -7.50
CA GLY A 200 10.25 -0.55 -8.51
C GLY A 200 9.82 0.58 -9.45
N LYS A 201 8.69 1.19 -9.17
CA LYS A 201 8.17 2.42 -9.77
C LYS A 201 7.67 3.33 -8.66
N ARG A 202 7.45 4.63 -8.94
CA ARG A 202 6.90 5.56 -7.95
C ARG A 202 5.58 5.07 -7.40
N LEU A 203 4.69 4.61 -8.30
CA LEU A 203 3.43 3.92 -7.98
C LEU A 203 3.40 2.55 -8.67
N ALA A 204 2.68 1.58 -8.12
CA ALA A 204 2.48 0.31 -8.80
C ALA A 204 1.61 0.46 -10.07
N CYS A 205 0.69 1.42 -10.08
CA CYS A 205 -0.08 1.80 -11.27
C CYS A 205 0.80 2.22 -12.46
N ASP A 206 1.99 2.76 -12.21
CA ASP A 206 2.94 3.21 -13.26
C ASP A 206 3.48 2.05 -14.11
N HIS A 207 3.43 0.80 -13.62
CA HIS A 207 3.81 -0.37 -14.41
C HIS A 207 2.95 -0.56 -15.66
N GLU A 208 1.71 -0.09 -15.60
CA GLU A 208 0.76 -0.18 -16.71
C GLU A 208 0.35 1.18 -17.29
N ASN A 209 1.04 2.26 -16.89
CA ASN A 209 0.73 3.64 -17.27
C ASN A 209 -0.72 4.02 -16.94
N VAL A 210 -1.21 3.58 -15.78
CA VAL A 210 -2.53 3.90 -15.25
C VAL A 210 -2.41 5.05 -14.25
N ARG A 211 -3.20 6.11 -14.47
CA ARG A 211 -3.40 7.18 -13.51
C ARG A 211 -4.80 7.01 -12.91
N PRO A 212 -4.92 6.64 -11.63
CA PRO A 212 -6.23 6.53 -10.97
C PRO A 212 -6.88 7.91 -10.80
N ASP A 213 -8.21 7.92 -10.68
CA ASP A 213 -8.98 9.15 -10.42
C ASP A 213 -8.78 9.62 -8.97
N ILE A 214 -8.64 8.68 -8.05
CA ILE A 214 -8.31 8.92 -6.64
C ILE A 214 -7.11 8.06 -6.27
N LEU A 215 -6.02 8.69 -5.87
CA LEU A 215 -4.80 8.05 -5.38
C LEU A 215 -4.76 8.10 -3.86
N ILE A 216 -4.52 6.95 -3.23
CA ILE A 216 -4.43 6.82 -1.78
C ILE A 216 -3.02 6.43 -1.38
N LEU A 217 -2.37 7.25 -0.54
CA LEU A 217 -1.00 7.05 -0.07
C LEU A 217 -0.95 6.97 1.46
N GLY A 218 0.05 6.25 1.98
CA GLY A 218 0.29 6.11 3.42
C GLY A 218 1.62 5.42 3.72
N LYS A 219 1.70 4.72 4.85
CA LYS A 219 2.88 3.93 5.25
C LYS A 219 4.20 4.68 5.07
N ALA A 220 4.97 4.38 4.01
CA ALA A 220 6.27 4.99 3.73
C ALA A 220 6.23 6.50 3.46
N LEU A 221 5.05 7.11 3.40
CA LEU A 221 4.90 8.57 3.26
C LEU A 221 5.57 9.35 4.40
N SER A 222 5.81 8.70 5.54
CA SER A 222 6.53 9.30 6.67
C SER A 222 7.93 8.71 6.92
N GLY A 223 8.37 7.75 6.10
CA GLY A 223 9.62 7.03 6.38
C GLY A 223 9.63 6.28 7.71
N GLY A 224 8.44 5.95 8.25
CA GLY A 224 8.28 5.15 9.47
C GLY A 224 8.36 5.93 10.78
N LEU A 225 8.39 7.27 10.78
CA LEU A 225 8.50 8.06 12.01
C LEU A 225 7.15 8.33 12.70
N LEU A 226 6.09 8.58 11.93
CA LEU A 226 4.73 8.80 12.46
C LEU A 226 3.69 8.43 11.39
N PRO A 227 2.43 8.24 11.79
CA PRO A 227 1.36 8.00 10.81
C PRO A 227 1.13 9.24 9.94
N VAL A 228 1.27 9.09 8.62
CA VAL A 228 0.91 10.09 7.60
C VAL A 228 0.28 9.38 6.43
N SER A 229 -0.82 9.92 5.95
CA SER A 229 -1.49 9.46 4.73
C SER A 229 -2.07 10.63 3.94
N ALA A 230 -2.45 10.37 2.70
CA ALA A 230 -3.00 11.39 1.81
C ALA A 230 -3.93 10.77 0.78
N VAL A 231 -4.95 11.56 0.40
CA VAL A 231 -5.80 11.31 -0.76
C VAL A 231 -5.53 12.40 -1.78
N LEU A 232 -5.21 12.02 -3.02
CA LEU A 232 -5.00 12.95 -4.12
C LEU A 232 -6.07 12.73 -5.19
N ALA A 233 -6.58 13.82 -5.73
CA ALA A 233 -7.52 13.82 -6.86
C ALA A 233 -7.50 15.19 -7.55
N ASP A 234 -8.05 15.25 -8.76
CA ASP A 234 -8.21 16.51 -9.47
C ASP A 234 -9.37 17.34 -8.91
N ASP A 235 -9.42 18.61 -9.28
CA ASP A 235 -10.41 19.57 -8.80
C ASP A 235 -11.85 19.10 -9.01
N GLU A 236 -12.14 18.49 -10.14
CA GLU A 236 -13.49 17.99 -10.47
C GLU A 236 -14.01 16.99 -9.42
N ILE A 237 -13.13 16.19 -8.86
CA ILE A 237 -13.45 15.19 -7.83
C ILE A 237 -13.30 15.78 -6.43
N MET A 238 -12.13 16.35 -6.14
CA MET A 238 -11.80 16.78 -4.78
C MET A 238 -12.74 17.88 -4.27
N LEU A 239 -13.15 18.81 -5.14
CA LEU A 239 -14.03 19.92 -4.80
C LEU A 239 -15.51 19.53 -4.60
N ALA A 240 -15.86 18.24 -4.71
CA ALA A 240 -17.14 17.74 -4.22
C ALA A 240 -17.24 17.90 -2.69
N ILE A 241 -16.15 17.73 -1.96
CA ILE A 241 -16.11 18.01 -0.51
C ILE A 241 -15.92 19.51 -0.29
N LYS A 242 -16.87 20.15 0.39
CA LYS A 242 -16.82 21.56 0.74
C LYS A 242 -16.21 21.78 2.11
N PRO A 243 -15.71 23.00 2.42
CA PRO A 243 -15.21 23.33 3.74
C PRO A 243 -16.20 22.96 4.85
N GLY A 244 -15.69 22.32 5.92
CA GLY A 244 -16.47 21.87 7.05
C GLY A 244 -17.15 20.50 6.90
N GLN A 245 -17.14 19.89 5.70
CA GLN A 245 -17.81 18.60 5.45
C GLN A 245 -16.91 17.38 5.76
N HIS A 246 -15.61 17.56 5.77
CA HIS A 246 -14.63 16.54 6.10
C HIS A 246 -13.34 17.17 6.63
N GLY A 247 -12.60 16.43 7.45
CA GLY A 247 -11.34 16.90 8.00
C GLY A 247 -10.77 15.95 9.04
N SER A 248 -9.62 16.34 9.58
CA SER A 248 -8.91 15.63 10.64
C SER A 248 -8.25 16.67 11.56
N THR A 249 -8.18 16.38 12.85
CA THR A 249 -7.46 17.26 13.80
C THR A 249 -5.96 17.28 13.48
N TYR A 250 -5.38 16.13 13.15
CA TYR A 250 -3.94 15.97 12.94
C TYR A 250 -3.51 15.92 11.47
N GLY A 251 -4.41 15.59 10.54
CA GLY A 251 -4.06 15.48 9.11
C GLY A 251 -3.51 16.80 8.56
N GLY A 252 -2.28 16.75 8.00
CA GLY A 252 -1.59 17.93 7.47
C GLY A 252 -1.01 18.86 8.51
N ASN A 253 -0.72 18.38 9.73
CA ASN A 253 -0.02 19.17 10.74
C ASN A 253 1.43 19.49 10.30
N PRO A 254 2.06 20.54 10.87
CA PRO A 254 3.40 20.98 10.49
C PRO A 254 4.45 19.86 10.54
N LEU A 255 4.45 19.07 11.61
CA LEU A 255 5.42 17.99 11.79
C LEU A 255 5.26 16.92 10.70
N ALA A 256 4.01 16.49 10.43
CA ALA A 256 3.71 15.52 9.37
C ALA A 256 4.09 16.06 7.97
N CYS A 257 3.83 17.34 7.68
CA CYS A 257 4.18 17.94 6.39
C CYS A 257 5.69 17.98 6.17
N ALA A 258 6.48 18.36 7.19
CA ALA A 258 7.94 18.38 7.11
C ALA A 258 8.51 16.98 6.84
N ILE A 259 8.07 16.00 7.63
CA ILE A 259 8.54 14.62 7.53
C ILE A 259 8.13 13.99 6.18
N ALA A 260 6.86 14.15 5.78
CA ALA A 260 6.38 13.55 4.52
C ALA A 260 7.09 14.13 3.30
N LYS A 261 7.31 15.45 3.27
CA LYS A 261 8.07 16.07 2.19
C LYS A 261 9.49 15.52 2.13
N THR A 262 10.19 15.43 3.26
CA THR A 262 11.54 14.88 3.33
C THR A 262 11.57 13.40 2.93
N ALA A 263 10.60 12.60 3.39
CA ALA A 263 10.52 11.18 3.05
C ALA A 263 10.31 10.94 1.54
N LEU A 264 9.48 11.75 0.88
CA LEU A 264 9.31 11.72 -0.58
C LEU A 264 10.59 12.16 -1.30
N THR A 265 11.22 13.22 -0.84
CA THR A 265 12.50 13.72 -1.40
C THR A 265 13.59 12.64 -1.34
N VAL A 266 13.70 11.91 -0.23
CA VAL A 266 14.67 10.80 -0.09
C VAL A 266 14.43 9.70 -1.13
N ILE A 267 13.17 9.31 -1.37
CA ILE A 267 12.84 8.28 -2.37
C ILE A 267 13.35 8.68 -3.75
N GLU A 268 13.15 9.94 -4.15
CA GLU A 268 13.55 10.45 -5.46
C GLU A 268 15.07 10.66 -5.56
N GLU A 269 15.68 11.37 -4.59
CA GLU A 269 17.11 11.69 -4.60
C GLU A 269 18.01 10.45 -4.52
N GLU A 270 17.60 9.45 -3.74
CA GLU A 270 18.38 8.22 -3.54
C GLU A 270 17.97 7.12 -4.52
N GLN A 271 17.11 7.42 -5.50
CA GLN A 271 16.68 6.49 -6.57
C GLN A 271 16.21 5.13 -6.01
N LEU A 272 15.39 5.19 -4.95
CA LEU A 272 14.99 3.98 -4.23
C LEU A 272 14.09 3.06 -5.05
N ALA A 273 13.33 3.59 -6.00
CA ALA A 273 12.53 2.79 -6.93
C ALA A 273 13.40 1.97 -7.88
N GLU A 274 14.45 2.57 -8.42
CA GLU A 274 15.43 1.92 -9.29
C GLU A 274 16.18 0.82 -8.53
N ASN A 275 16.61 1.11 -7.29
CA ASN A 275 17.24 0.10 -6.44
C ASN A 275 16.26 -1.05 -6.14
N ALA A 276 14.99 -0.75 -5.84
CA ALA A 276 13.96 -1.76 -5.62
C ALA A 276 13.77 -2.68 -6.84
N THR A 277 13.84 -2.13 -8.05
CA THR A 277 13.79 -2.91 -9.29
C THR A 277 14.97 -3.87 -9.36
N ALA A 278 16.19 -3.36 -9.23
CA ALA A 278 17.42 -4.15 -9.37
C ALA A 278 17.54 -5.22 -8.26
N ARG A 279 17.33 -4.83 -7.00
CA ARG A 279 17.42 -5.77 -5.86
C ARG A 279 16.28 -6.77 -5.86
N GLY A 280 15.09 -6.36 -6.32
CA GLY A 280 13.94 -7.27 -6.44
C GLY A 280 14.17 -8.38 -7.48
N ILE A 281 14.78 -8.07 -8.60
CA ILE A 281 15.20 -9.07 -9.62
C ILE A 281 16.22 -10.01 -9.00
N GLN A 282 17.31 -9.46 -8.40
CA GLN A 282 18.35 -10.24 -7.75
C GLN A 282 17.80 -11.20 -6.71
N LEU A 283 16.86 -10.74 -5.86
CA LEU A 283 16.26 -11.56 -4.82
C LEU A 283 15.44 -12.71 -5.42
N ARG A 284 14.55 -12.42 -6.39
CA ARG A 284 13.70 -13.46 -6.98
C ARG A 284 14.50 -14.49 -7.78
N GLU A 285 15.47 -14.03 -8.59
CA GLU A 285 16.35 -14.93 -9.33
C GLU A 285 17.22 -15.78 -8.38
N GLY A 286 17.77 -15.15 -7.32
CA GLY A 286 18.54 -15.86 -6.31
C GLY A 286 17.73 -16.96 -5.62
N ILE A 287 16.50 -16.68 -5.22
CA ILE A 287 15.62 -17.69 -4.60
C ILE A 287 15.27 -18.80 -5.59
N ASN A 288 14.95 -18.47 -6.85
CA ASN A 288 14.65 -19.48 -7.86
C ASN A 288 15.87 -20.39 -8.12
N ASN A 289 17.08 -19.82 -8.13
CA ASN A 289 18.32 -20.57 -8.37
C ASN A 289 18.68 -21.54 -7.20
N LEU A 290 18.04 -21.42 -6.04
CA LEU A 290 18.18 -22.42 -4.96
C LEU A 290 17.62 -23.78 -5.35
N ASN A 291 16.76 -23.84 -6.37
CA ASN A 291 16.15 -25.07 -6.89
C ASN A 291 15.55 -25.99 -5.81
N SER A 292 14.99 -25.40 -4.74
CA SER A 292 14.42 -26.14 -3.64
C SER A 292 13.06 -26.75 -4.01
N PRO A 293 12.83 -28.04 -3.74
CA PRO A 293 11.52 -28.67 -3.98
C PRO A 293 10.42 -28.11 -3.08
N HIS A 294 10.79 -27.42 -1.99
CA HIS A 294 9.86 -26.81 -1.06
C HIS A 294 9.38 -25.41 -1.49
N ILE A 295 9.98 -24.83 -2.52
CA ILE A 295 9.58 -23.53 -3.08
C ILE A 295 8.74 -23.76 -4.33
N LYS A 296 7.41 -23.58 -4.21
CA LYS A 296 6.46 -23.77 -5.31
C LYS A 296 6.51 -22.61 -6.31
N LEU A 297 6.67 -21.38 -5.79
CA LEU A 297 6.59 -20.17 -6.59
C LEU A 297 7.26 -19.01 -5.85
N VAL A 298 7.98 -18.19 -6.60
CA VAL A 298 8.44 -16.86 -6.16
C VAL A 298 7.74 -15.81 -7.01
N ARG A 299 7.07 -14.84 -6.40
CA ARG A 299 6.34 -13.78 -7.11
C ARG A 299 6.56 -12.40 -6.47
N GLY A 300 6.32 -11.34 -7.24
CA GLY A 300 6.42 -9.96 -6.77
C GLY A 300 6.86 -8.99 -7.86
N LYS A 301 6.86 -7.71 -7.51
CA LYS A 301 7.45 -6.61 -8.30
C LYS A 301 8.31 -5.74 -7.39
N GLY A 302 9.47 -5.29 -7.89
CA GLY A 302 10.44 -4.57 -7.06
C GLY A 302 10.81 -5.36 -5.81
N LEU A 303 10.78 -4.71 -4.66
CA LEU A 303 11.02 -5.32 -3.35
C LEU A 303 9.73 -5.63 -2.57
N LEU A 304 8.63 -5.87 -3.26
CA LEU A 304 7.42 -6.49 -2.73
C LEU A 304 7.33 -7.92 -3.26
N ASN A 305 7.76 -8.90 -2.49
CA ASN A 305 7.89 -10.29 -2.94
C ASN A 305 7.27 -11.28 -1.95
N ALA A 306 6.94 -12.47 -2.45
CA ALA A 306 6.53 -13.60 -1.64
C ALA A 306 7.09 -14.91 -2.20
N ILE A 307 7.40 -15.83 -1.26
CA ILE A 307 7.68 -17.25 -1.54
C ILE A 307 6.44 -18.03 -1.16
N ILE A 308 6.03 -18.95 -2.02
CA ILE A 308 4.95 -19.90 -1.75
C ILE A 308 5.60 -21.24 -1.43
N ILE A 309 5.33 -21.76 -0.26
CA ILE A 309 5.90 -23.02 0.24
C ILE A 309 5.03 -24.20 -0.17
N ALA A 310 5.65 -25.24 -0.73
CA ALA A 310 5.01 -26.52 -1.03
C ALA A 310 5.41 -27.55 0.02
N HIS A 311 4.56 -27.74 1.03
CA HIS A 311 4.84 -28.68 2.11
C HIS A 311 3.52 -29.22 2.70
N PRO A 312 3.44 -30.51 3.12
CA PRO A 312 2.23 -31.07 3.72
C PRO A 312 1.92 -30.51 5.11
N ASP A 313 2.94 -30.10 5.87
CA ASP A 313 2.75 -29.45 7.17
C ASP A 313 2.26 -28.00 6.97
N ALA A 314 1.10 -27.69 7.52
CA ALA A 314 0.52 -26.34 7.47
C ALA A 314 1.37 -25.27 8.19
N ASN A 315 2.28 -25.68 9.09
CA ASN A 315 3.19 -24.81 9.81
C ASN A 315 4.55 -24.63 9.11
N ALA A 316 4.78 -25.24 7.96
CA ALA A 316 6.08 -25.23 7.28
C ALA A 316 6.62 -23.81 7.03
N ALA A 317 5.77 -22.90 6.55
CA ALA A 317 6.17 -21.51 6.32
C ALA A 317 6.49 -20.78 7.65
N TRP A 318 5.77 -21.08 8.72
CA TRP A 318 6.08 -20.55 10.05
C TRP A 318 7.42 -21.07 10.56
N ASN A 319 7.64 -22.38 10.49
CA ASN A 319 8.88 -23.02 10.92
C ASN A 319 10.09 -22.48 10.17
N LEU A 320 9.96 -22.28 8.84
CA LEU A 320 11.00 -21.64 8.03
C LEU A 320 11.29 -20.21 8.47
N CYS A 321 10.26 -19.42 8.79
CA CYS A 321 10.46 -18.05 9.31
C CYS A 321 11.17 -18.04 10.67
N ILE A 322 10.90 -19.01 11.55
CA ILE A 322 11.60 -19.16 12.85
C ILE A 322 13.06 -19.51 12.63
N GLU A 323 13.36 -20.42 11.69
CA GLU A 323 14.73 -20.79 11.34
C GLU A 323 15.51 -19.63 10.72
N MET A 324 14.89 -18.87 9.78
CA MET A 324 15.49 -17.65 9.24
C MET A 324 15.77 -16.61 10.33
N LYS A 325 14.83 -16.45 11.30
CA LYS A 325 15.02 -15.56 12.43
C LYS A 325 16.24 -15.98 13.28
N ALA A 326 16.41 -17.27 13.55
CA ALA A 326 17.57 -17.77 14.31
C ALA A 326 18.90 -17.43 13.61
N LYS A 327 18.88 -17.26 12.28
CA LYS A 327 20.04 -16.89 11.46
C LYS A 327 20.11 -15.40 11.11
N GLY A 328 19.24 -14.56 11.66
CA GLY A 328 19.33 -13.11 11.54
C GLY A 328 18.44 -12.48 10.47
N LEU A 329 17.42 -13.17 9.93
CA LEU A 329 16.47 -12.61 8.96
C LEU A 329 15.03 -12.71 9.49
N LEU A 330 14.36 -11.56 9.60
CA LEU A 330 12.96 -11.46 10.02
C LEU A 330 12.03 -11.43 8.81
N ALA A 331 11.20 -12.46 8.68
CA ALA A 331 10.12 -12.55 7.70
C ALA A 331 8.85 -13.05 8.41
N LYS A 332 7.71 -12.94 7.73
CA LYS A 332 6.43 -13.34 8.32
C LYS A 332 5.61 -14.15 7.31
N PRO A 333 5.07 -15.31 7.71
CA PRO A 333 4.09 -16.02 6.90
C PRO A 333 2.75 -15.29 6.89
N THR A 334 2.00 -15.44 5.82
CA THR A 334 0.63 -14.96 5.67
C THR A 334 -0.21 -16.02 4.96
N HIS A 335 -1.45 -16.20 5.39
CA HIS A 335 -2.37 -17.21 4.85
C HIS A 335 -1.74 -18.60 4.65
N GLY A 336 -1.05 -19.10 5.70
CA GLY A 336 -0.52 -20.44 5.82
C GLY A 336 0.81 -20.64 5.08
N ASP A 337 0.80 -20.76 3.77
CA ASP A 337 1.92 -21.20 2.93
C ASP A 337 2.78 -20.09 2.31
N LYS A 338 2.45 -18.84 2.52
CA LYS A 338 3.10 -17.69 1.87
C LYS A 338 4.02 -16.96 2.84
N ILE A 339 5.28 -16.72 2.47
CA ILE A 339 6.22 -15.89 3.23
C ILE A 339 6.48 -14.61 2.46
N ARG A 340 6.16 -13.46 3.05
CA ARG A 340 6.44 -12.15 2.45
C ARG A 340 7.88 -11.74 2.69
N LEU A 341 8.50 -11.20 1.63
CA LEU A 341 9.86 -10.67 1.61
C LEU A 341 9.85 -9.24 1.04
N ALA A 342 9.86 -8.27 1.93
CA ALA A 342 9.76 -6.85 1.59
C ALA A 342 10.77 -6.03 2.42
N PRO A 343 12.09 -6.15 2.17
CA PRO A 343 13.10 -5.39 2.88
C PRO A 343 13.00 -3.89 2.57
N PRO A 344 13.62 -3.00 3.38
CA PRO A 344 13.77 -1.58 3.03
C PRO A 344 14.40 -1.39 1.66
N LEU A 345 14.02 -0.32 0.95
CA LEU A 345 14.49 -0.08 -0.42
C LEU A 345 15.96 0.36 -0.50
N VAL A 346 16.55 0.70 0.62
CA VAL A 346 17.99 1.01 0.76
C VAL A 346 18.88 -0.23 0.82
N ILE A 347 18.31 -1.43 0.78
CA ILE A 347 19.07 -2.69 0.84
C ILE A 347 20.07 -2.78 -0.32
N THR A 348 21.31 -3.21 -0.02
CA THR A 348 22.39 -3.32 -1.01
C THR A 348 22.40 -4.69 -1.69
N ALA A 349 23.18 -4.80 -2.80
CA ALA A 349 23.37 -6.08 -3.49
C ALA A 349 23.98 -7.13 -2.56
N THR A 350 25.02 -6.77 -1.81
CA THR A 350 25.68 -7.68 -0.84
C THR A 350 24.72 -8.13 0.25
N GLN A 351 23.86 -7.25 0.75
CA GLN A 351 22.86 -7.61 1.75
C GLN A 351 21.79 -8.57 1.20
N ILE A 352 21.46 -8.48 -0.09
CA ILE A 352 20.59 -9.48 -0.73
C ILE A 352 21.29 -10.84 -0.82
N GLU A 353 22.60 -10.88 -1.12
CA GLU A 353 23.38 -12.13 -1.14
C GLU A 353 23.45 -12.77 0.25
N GLU A 354 23.71 -11.97 1.30
CA GLU A 354 23.67 -12.43 2.69
C GLU A 354 22.29 -13.01 3.03
N ALA A 355 21.20 -12.32 2.64
CA ALA A 355 19.84 -12.79 2.89
C ALA A 355 19.52 -14.08 2.12
N LEU A 356 19.99 -14.22 0.89
CA LEU A 356 19.85 -15.46 0.10
C LEU A 356 20.57 -16.64 0.77
N THR A 357 21.76 -16.41 1.32
CA THR A 357 22.51 -17.41 2.09
C THR A 357 21.70 -17.85 3.32
N ILE A 358 21.12 -16.90 4.07
CA ILE A 358 20.29 -17.22 5.24
C ILE A 358 19.06 -18.04 4.82
N ILE A 359 18.40 -17.67 3.73
CA ILE A 359 17.23 -18.41 3.21
C ILE A 359 17.66 -19.83 2.83
N GLN A 360 18.75 -19.99 2.07
CA GLN A 360 19.28 -21.28 1.64
C GLN A 360 19.59 -22.19 2.84
N ASP A 361 20.31 -21.67 3.82
CA ASP A 361 20.71 -22.40 5.02
C ASP A 361 19.54 -22.76 5.94
N SER A 362 18.40 -22.10 5.76
CA SER A 362 17.18 -22.35 6.54
C SER A 362 16.26 -23.40 5.90
N LEU A 363 16.34 -23.61 4.58
CA LEU A 363 15.48 -24.56 3.86
C LEU A 363 15.55 -26.01 4.38
N PRO A 364 16.71 -26.55 4.88
CA PRO A 364 16.77 -27.92 5.37
C PRO A 364 15.79 -28.24 6.53
N ILE A 365 15.28 -27.24 7.26
CA ILE A 365 14.24 -27.44 8.30
C ILE A 365 12.97 -28.08 7.71
N LEU A 366 12.70 -27.86 6.43
CA LEU A 366 11.56 -28.40 5.73
C LEU A 366 11.71 -29.88 5.31
N ASN A 367 12.90 -30.48 5.48
CA ASN A 367 13.14 -31.90 5.22
C ASN A 367 12.71 -32.79 6.41
N TYR A 368 12.47 -32.20 7.57
CA TYR A 368 12.04 -32.92 8.77
C TYR A 368 10.50 -32.91 8.82
N ARG A 369 9.93 -34.11 8.96
CA ARG A 369 8.48 -34.34 9.05
C ARG A 369 7.97 -34.16 10.47
#